data_3bf649aa2e0feff4cfec29b54a4d7f2d
#
_entry.id   3bf649aa2e0feff4cfec29b54a4d7f2d
#
_cell.length_a   1.000
_cell.length_b   1.000
_cell.length_c   1.000
_cell.angle_alpha   90.00
_cell.angle_beta   90.00
_cell.angle_gamma   90.00
#
_symmetry.space_group_name_H-M   'P 1'
#
loop_
_entity.id
_entity.type
_entity.pdbx_description
1 polymer ?
#
loop_
_entity_poly.entity_id
_entity_poly.type
_entity_poly.pdbx_seq_one_letter_code
_entity_poly.pdbx_strand_id
1 'polypeptide(L)'
;DTKSGIMSKPDYSLATDKRIIAFKGEKDLLMKFTDAKTKLQWVPIFRYAETLLDLAECYANKAGGEATAKSLLKQVRGRSVDAATDPLNIDNLSGDALKEAIYNEKRLEFIGEGIRGIDIMRRGEHFIKVGENETINVGPSDEKYTWPIPQVELLLNKDINK
;
A
#
# COMPACT_ATOMS: atom_id res chain seq x y z
N ASP A 1 -8.86 -6.46 5.12
CA ASP A 1 -9.04 -6.67 6.54
C ASP A 1 -9.49 -5.37 7.23
N THR A 2 -10.76 -5.32 7.64
CA THR A 2 -11.39 -4.17 8.29
C THR A 2 -10.91 -3.98 9.73
N LYS A 3 -10.25 -4.97 10.34
CA LYS A 3 -9.81 -4.92 11.74
C LYS A 3 -8.39 -4.40 11.93
N SER A 4 -7.50 -4.62 10.97
CA SER A 4 -6.08 -4.23 11.09
C SER A 4 -5.51 -3.58 9.82
N GLY A 5 -6.28 -3.53 8.75
CA GLY A 5 -5.87 -2.97 7.47
C GLY A 5 -5.92 -1.44 7.43
N ILE A 6 -5.61 -0.87 6.26
CA ILE A 6 -5.70 0.58 6.04
C ILE A 6 -7.11 1.11 6.29
N MET A 7 -8.15 0.30 6.04
CA MET A 7 -9.55 0.66 6.25
C MET A 7 -9.95 0.73 7.72
N SER A 8 -9.11 0.25 8.66
CA SER A 8 -9.34 0.45 10.09
C SER A 8 -8.88 1.82 10.61
N LYS A 9 -8.15 2.59 9.78
CA LYS A 9 -7.65 3.92 10.14
C LYS A 9 -8.69 4.98 9.74
N PRO A 10 -9.23 5.79 10.68
CA PRO A 10 -10.31 6.76 10.39
C PRO A 10 -10.00 7.72 9.24
N ASP A 11 -8.77 8.21 9.16
CA ASP A 11 -8.35 9.19 8.13
C ASP A 11 -8.27 8.59 6.72
N TYR A 12 -8.38 7.26 6.60
CA TYR A 12 -8.26 6.53 5.34
C TYR A 12 -9.49 5.67 5.01
N SER A 13 -10.49 5.64 5.88
CA SER A 13 -11.75 4.89 5.70
C SER A 13 -12.96 5.80 5.56
N LEU A 14 -12.79 6.97 4.96
CA LEU A 14 -13.85 7.98 4.84
C LEU A 14 -14.97 7.49 3.93
N ALA A 15 -16.20 7.62 4.39
CA ALA A 15 -17.38 7.29 3.58
C ALA A 15 -17.48 8.15 2.31
N THR A 16 -16.86 9.34 2.32
CA THR A 16 -16.79 10.29 1.20
C THR A 16 -15.64 10.00 0.24
N ASP A 17 -14.68 9.13 0.58
CA ASP A 17 -13.60 8.74 -0.32
C ASP A 17 -14.17 7.94 -1.49
N LYS A 18 -13.98 8.44 -2.71
CA LYS A 18 -14.48 7.80 -3.92
C LYS A 18 -13.93 6.39 -4.14
N ARG A 19 -12.78 6.07 -3.56
CA ARG A 19 -12.15 4.74 -3.65
C ARG A 19 -12.84 3.69 -2.78
N ILE A 20 -13.62 4.12 -1.79
CA ILE A 20 -14.32 3.20 -0.89
C ILE A 20 -15.39 2.38 -1.63
N ILE A 21 -15.84 2.86 -2.79
CA ILE A 21 -16.75 2.12 -3.67
C ILE A 21 -16.13 0.78 -4.10
N ALA A 22 -14.79 0.70 -4.14
CA ALA A 22 -14.09 -0.53 -4.44
C ALA A 22 -14.26 -1.64 -3.37
N PHE A 23 -14.88 -1.33 -2.22
CA PHE A 23 -15.08 -2.25 -1.08
C PHE A 23 -16.54 -2.48 -0.72
N LYS A 24 -17.49 -2.06 -1.56
CA LYS A 24 -18.92 -2.26 -1.27
C LYS A 24 -19.37 -3.68 -1.59
N GLY A 25 -19.94 -4.35 -0.58
CA GLY A 25 -20.61 -5.64 -0.71
C GLY A 25 -20.88 -6.23 0.67
N GLU A 26 -21.80 -7.17 0.77
CA GLU A 26 -22.17 -7.86 2.02
C GLU A 26 -21.00 -8.63 2.66
N LYS A 27 -19.85 -8.75 1.98
CA LYS A 27 -18.69 -9.54 2.39
C LYS A 27 -17.36 -8.77 2.35
N ASP A 28 -17.37 -7.43 2.37
CA ASP A 28 -16.15 -6.61 2.26
C ASP A 28 -15.27 -7.00 1.05
N LEU A 29 -15.89 -7.33 -0.07
CA LEU A 29 -15.18 -7.76 -1.26
C LEU A 29 -14.53 -6.57 -1.96
N LEU A 30 -13.32 -6.79 -2.49
CA LEU A 30 -12.65 -5.82 -3.34
C LEU A 30 -13.36 -5.75 -4.71
N MET A 31 -14.08 -4.65 -4.94
CA MET A 31 -14.84 -4.42 -6.18
C MET A 31 -14.05 -3.64 -7.24
N LYS A 32 -12.75 -3.43 -7.02
CA LYS A 32 -11.89 -2.70 -7.97
C LYS A 32 -11.76 -3.41 -9.32
N PHE A 33 -11.85 -4.75 -9.31
CA PHE A 33 -11.79 -5.60 -10.49
C PHE A 33 -13.08 -6.39 -10.59
N THR A 34 -14.08 -5.78 -11.25
CA THR A 34 -15.47 -6.28 -11.24
C THR A 34 -15.83 -7.16 -12.42
N ASP A 35 -15.02 -7.21 -13.46
CA ASP A 35 -15.31 -8.01 -14.66
C ASP A 35 -14.97 -9.49 -14.45
N ALA A 36 -15.74 -10.14 -13.59
CA ALA A 36 -15.61 -11.57 -13.35
C ALA A 36 -16.10 -12.44 -14.51
N LYS A 37 -16.93 -11.88 -15.42
CA LYS A 37 -17.56 -12.65 -16.51
C LYS A 37 -16.63 -12.82 -17.69
N THR A 38 -16.04 -11.72 -18.17
CA THR A 38 -15.19 -11.77 -19.36
C THR A 38 -13.72 -12.01 -19.04
N LYS A 39 -13.29 -11.72 -17.78
CA LYS A 39 -11.90 -11.77 -17.35
C LYS A 39 -10.95 -10.94 -18.23
N LEU A 40 -11.47 -9.94 -18.92
CA LEU A 40 -10.74 -9.07 -19.84
C LEU A 40 -10.32 -7.74 -19.20
N GLN A 41 -10.49 -7.61 -17.90
CA GLN A 41 -10.11 -6.40 -17.20
C GLN A 41 -8.59 -6.28 -17.10
N TRP A 42 -8.09 -5.14 -17.55
CA TRP A 42 -6.68 -4.82 -17.47
C TRP A 42 -6.23 -4.61 -16.02
N VAL A 43 -5.16 -5.30 -15.63
CA VAL A 43 -4.49 -5.05 -14.37
C VAL A 43 -3.40 -4.02 -14.63
N PRO A 44 -3.44 -2.85 -13.98
CA PRO A 44 -2.39 -1.84 -14.15
C PRO A 44 -1.07 -2.38 -13.62
N ILE A 45 0.01 -2.25 -14.42
CA ILE A 45 1.37 -2.57 -14.00
C ILE A 45 2.03 -1.33 -13.40
N PHE A 46 1.86 -0.18 -14.06
CA PHE A 46 2.30 1.13 -13.58
C PHE A 46 1.21 2.16 -13.75
N ARG A 47 1.10 3.06 -12.78
CA ARG A 47 0.16 4.19 -12.83
C ARG A 47 0.86 5.47 -12.42
N TYR A 48 0.45 6.58 -13.02
CA TYR A 48 1.02 7.91 -12.69
C TYR A 48 0.94 8.24 -11.19
N ALA A 49 -0.10 7.76 -10.50
CA ALA A 49 -0.22 7.91 -9.05
C ALA A 49 0.95 7.25 -8.29
N GLU A 50 1.48 6.13 -8.77
CA GLU A 50 2.64 5.46 -8.18
C GLU A 50 3.88 6.35 -8.29
N THR A 51 4.16 6.86 -9.50
CA THR A 51 5.26 7.79 -9.71
C THR A 51 5.16 9.02 -8.80
N LEU A 52 3.96 9.59 -8.63
CA LEU A 52 3.76 10.74 -7.76
C LEU A 52 4.02 10.41 -6.29
N LEU A 53 3.53 9.26 -5.80
CA LEU A 53 3.70 8.88 -4.40
C LEU A 53 5.13 8.40 -4.10
N ASP A 54 5.81 7.76 -5.03
CA ASP A 54 7.22 7.41 -4.90
C ASP A 54 8.09 8.68 -4.87
N LEU A 55 7.79 9.64 -5.73
CA LEU A 55 8.45 10.93 -5.72
C LEU A 55 8.18 11.69 -4.41
N ALA A 56 6.94 11.64 -3.90
CA ALA A 56 6.59 12.23 -2.61
C ALA A 56 7.40 11.61 -1.47
N GLU A 57 7.58 10.30 -1.47
CA GLU A 57 8.40 9.59 -0.49
C GLU A 57 9.88 10.00 -0.58
N CYS A 58 10.42 10.12 -1.80
CA CYS A 58 11.78 10.63 -2.01
C CYS A 58 11.96 12.03 -1.44
N TYR A 59 11.02 12.93 -1.70
CA TYR A 59 11.08 14.30 -1.18
C TYR A 59 10.86 14.36 0.34
N ALA A 60 10.02 13.52 0.92
CA ALA A 60 9.84 13.43 2.36
C ALA A 60 11.10 12.96 3.11
N ASN A 61 11.99 12.25 2.42
CA ASN A 61 13.29 11.81 2.95
C ASN A 61 14.45 12.77 2.61
N LYS A 62 14.19 13.80 1.81
CA LYS A 62 15.19 14.80 1.42
C LYS A 62 15.09 16.04 2.31
N ALA A 63 16.20 16.54 2.81
CA ALA A 63 16.22 17.80 3.54
C ALA A 63 15.60 18.94 2.72
N GLY A 64 14.64 19.66 3.32
CA GLY A 64 13.91 20.75 2.65
C GLY A 64 12.86 20.29 1.62
N GLY A 65 12.63 18.99 1.47
CA GLY A 65 11.71 18.44 0.47
C GLY A 65 10.24 18.37 0.89
N GLU A 66 9.91 18.61 2.16
CA GLU A 66 8.56 18.37 2.70
C GLU A 66 7.46 19.12 1.96
N ALA A 67 7.68 20.37 1.55
CA ALA A 67 6.68 21.15 0.81
C ALA A 67 6.30 20.47 -0.52
N THR A 68 7.28 19.96 -1.25
CA THR A 68 7.06 19.21 -2.49
C THR A 68 6.36 17.88 -2.21
N ALA A 69 6.79 17.14 -1.18
CA ALA A 69 6.17 15.89 -0.77
C ALA A 69 4.68 16.07 -0.45
N LYS A 70 4.32 17.10 0.32
CA LYS A 70 2.92 17.47 0.63
C LYS A 70 2.12 17.78 -0.63
N SER A 71 2.69 18.57 -1.55
CA SER A 71 2.04 18.91 -2.81
C SER A 71 1.70 17.66 -3.64
N LEU A 72 2.65 16.73 -3.76
CA LEU A 72 2.47 15.48 -4.50
C LEU A 72 1.43 14.57 -3.83
N LEU A 73 1.48 14.46 -2.49
CA LEU A 73 0.48 13.72 -1.72
C LEU A 73 -0.93 14.28 -1.94
N LYS A 74 -1.08 15.61 -1.89
CA LYS A 74 -2.36 16.28 -2.16
C LYS A 74 -2.87 16.03 -3.57
N GLN A 75 -2.00 15.98 -4.58
CA GLN A 75 -2.40 15.68 -5.95
C GLN A 75 -3.04 14.29 -6.09
N VAL A 76 -2.51 13.29 -5.40
CA VAL A 76 -3.09 11.94 -5.44
C VAL A 76 -4.35 11.87 -4.61
N ARG A 77 -4.30 12.27 -3.35
CA ARG A 77 -5.41 12.18 -2.41
C ARG A 77 -6.61 13.05 -2.83
N GLY A 78 -6.37 14.26 -3.28
CA GLY A 78 -7.41 15.23 -3.69
C GLY A 78 -8.26 14.79 -4.88
N ARG A 79 -7.87 13.75 -5.62
CA ARG A 79 -8.73 13.16 -6.66
C ARG A 79 -9.92 12.39 -6.07
N SER A 80 -9.74 11.88 -4.86
CA SER A 80 -10.67 10.94 -4.22
C SER A 80 -11.32 11.50 -2.97
N VAL A 81 -10.66 12.40 -2.27
CA VAL A 81 -11.15 13.04 -1.04
C VAL A 81 -11.19 14.55 -1.26
N ASP A 82 -12.31 15.16 -0.89
CA ASP A 82 -12.44 16.62 -0.93
C ASP A 82 -11.61 17.23 0.20
N ALA A 83 -10.74 18.18 -0.16
CA ALA A 83 -9.86 18.85 0.79
C ALA A 83 -10.63 19.60 1.92
N ALA A 84 -11.86 20.02 1.68
CA ALA A 84 -12.70 20.69 2.69
C ALA A 84 -13.21 19.72 3.77
N THR A 85 -13.27 18.42 3.47
CA THR A 85 -13.78 17.38 4.38
C THR A 85 -12.72 16.35 4.76
N ASP A 86 -11.49 16.53 4.28
CA ASP A 86 -10.39 15.62 4.60
C ASP A 86 -9.88 15.84 6.03
N PRO A 87 -10.04 14.86 6.94
CA PRO A 87 -9.51 14.97 8.29
C PRO A 87 -7.99 14.94 8.34
N LEU A 88 -7.34 14.40 7.30
CA LEU A 88 -5.88 14.38 7.20
C LEU A 88 -5.36 15.78 6.83
N ASN A 89 -5.02 16.58 7.83
CA ASN A 89 -4.46 17.89 7.61
C ASN A 89 -3.00 17.79 7.11
N ILE A 90 -2.83 17.58 5.79
CA ILE A 90 -1.53 17.37 5.16
C ILE A 90 -0.58 18.54 5.38
N ASP A 91 -1.10 19.77 5.46
CA ASP A 91 -0.26 20.96 5.65
C ASP A 91 0.48 20.96 7.00
N ASN A 92 -0.11 20.35 8.01
CA ASN A 92 0.46 20.28 9.36
C ASN A 92 1.38 19.06 9.57
N LEU A 93 1.45 18.15 8.60
CA LEU A 93 2.33 16.97 8.72
C LEU A 93 3.80 17.37 8.50
N SER A 94 4.71 16.73 9.23
CA SER A 94 6.15 16.87 9.06
C SER A 94 6.88 15.60 9.47
N GLY A 95 8.13 15.45 9.05
CA GLY A 95 8.99 14.33 9.44
C GLY A 95 8.34 12.97 9.21
N ASP A 96 8.37 12.12 10.23
CA ASP A 96 7.85 10.75 10.13
C ASP A 96 6.33 10.68 9.97
N ALA A 97 5.59 11.68 10.48
CA ALA A 97 4.15 11.74 10.26
C ALA A 97 3.79 11.95 8.78
N LEU A 98 4.55 12.77 8.05
CA LEU A 98 4.38 12.95 6.62
C LEU A 98 4.74 11.68 5.83
N LYS A 99 5.85 11.01 6.19
CA LYS A 99 6.26 9.74 5.57
C LYS A 99 5.21 8.65 5.76
N GLU A 100 4.66 8.54 6.97
CA GLU A 100 3.60 7.58 7.28
C GLU A 100 2.31 7.91 6.53
N ALA A 101 1.97 9.18 6.36
CA ALA A 101 0.81 9.60 5.56
C ALA A 101 0.95 9.20 4.09
N ILE A 102 2.12 9.43 3.49
CA ILE A 102 2.42 9.00 2.12
C ILE A 102 2.31 7.48 1.99
N TYR A 103 2.87 6.75 2.93
CA TYR A 103 2.82 5.29 2.94
C TYR A 103 1.38 4.74 3.07
N ASN A 104 0.58 5.33 3.95
CA ASN A 104 -0.82 4.93 4.08
C ASN A 104 -1.64 5.29 2.84
N GLU A 105 -1.34 6.41 2.18
CA GLU A 105 -1.97 6.78 0.92
C GLU A 105 -1.63 5.78 -0.19
N LYS A 106 -0.37 5.32 -0.28
CA LYS A 106 0.04 4.22 -1.19
C LYS A 106 -0.76 2.95 -0.91
N ARG A 107 -0.90 2.56 0.35
CA ARG A 107 -1.69 1.38 0.76
C ARG A 107 -3.13 1.45 0.29
N LEU A 108 -3.76 2.62 0.38
CA LEU A 108 -5.15 2.82 -0.03
C LEU A 108 -5.29 2.91 -1.55
N GLU A 109 -4.43 3.68 -2.20
CA GLU A 109 -4.47 3.90 -3.65
C GLU A 109 -4.26 2.61 -4.45
N PHE A 110 -3.32 1.75 -4.00
CA PHE A 110 -2.92 0.54 -4.71
C PHE A 110 -3.49 -0.75 -4.13
N ILE A 111 -4.56 -0.66 -3.38
CA ILE A 111 -5.19 -1.84 -2.81
C ILE A 111 -5.62 -2.80 -3.94
N GLY A 112 -5.25 -4.07 -3.81
CA GLY A 112 -5.50 -5.09 -4.83
C GLY A 112 -4.55 -5.08 -6.05
N GLU A 113 -3.56 -4.18 -6.10
CA GLU A 113 -2.61 -4.08 -7.23
C GLU A 113 -1.26 -4.79 -6.98
N GLY A 114 -1.10 -5.49 -5.85
CA GLY A 114 0.09 -6.29 -5.56
C GLY A 114 1.29 -5.52 -4.98
N ILE A 115 1.26 -4.20 -4.93
CA ILE A 115 2.39 -3.35 -4.52
C ILE A 115 2.70 -3.48 -3.02
N ARG A 116 1.70 -3.82 -2.19
CA ARG A 116 1.83 -3.84 -0.73
C ARG A 116 2.95 -4.74 -0.21
N GLY A 117 3.14 -5.92 -0.82
CA GLY A 117 4.19 -6.86 -0.41
C GLY A 117 5.59 -6.27 -0.59
N ILE A 118 5.82 -5.61 -1.70
CA ILE A 118 7.09 -4.94 -2.02
C ILE A 118 7.38 -3.82 -1.01
N ASP A 119 6.37 -3.00 -0.68
CA ASP A 119 6.52 -1.93 0.30
C ASP A 119 6.86 -2.44 1.70
N ILE A 120 6.22 -3.53 2.16
CA ILE A 120 6.51 -4.17 3.45
C ILE A 120 7.97 -4.64 3.49
N MET A 121 8.41 -5.38 2.45
CA MET A 121 9.77 -5.92 2.39
C MET A 121 10.82 -4.81 2.34
N ARG A 122 10.61 -3.81 1.51
CA ARG A 122 11.50 -2.66 1.35
C ARG A 122 11.70 -1.85 2.64
N ARG A 123 10.66 -1.80 3.48
CA ARG A 123 10.68 -1.10 4.78
C ARG A 123 11.10 -2.00 5.93
N GLY A 124 11.33 -3.28 5.70
CA GLY A 124 11.65 -4.26 6.75
C GLY A 124 10.50 -4.43 7.75
N GLU A 125 9.27 -4.23 7.31
CA GLU A 125 8.09 -4.39 8.15
C GLU A 125 7.63 -5.85 8.22
N HIS A 126 6.76 -6.15 9.16
CA HIS A 126 6.16 -7.47 9.28
C HIS A 126 4.96 -7.66 8.35
N PHE A 127 4.84 -8.84 7.76
CA PHE A 127 3.61 -9.29 7.15
C PHE A 127 2.65 -9.73 8.25
N ILE A 128 1.58 -8.98 8.43
CA ILE A 128 0.56 -9.29 9.43
C ILE A 128 -0.74 -9.63 8.69
N LYS A 129 -1.25 -10.84 8.89
CA LYS A 129 -2.54 -11.30 8.40
C LYS A 129 -3.39 -11.74 9.59
N VAL A 130 -4.47 -11.02 9.83
CA VAL A 130 -5.45 -11.38 10.87
C VAL A 130 -6.47 -12.31 10.24
N GLY A 131 -6.48 -13.57 10.65
CA GLY A 131 -7.51 -14.55 10.31
C GLY A 131 -8.58 -14.63 11.39
N GLU A 132 -9.57 -15.48 11.18
CA GLU A 132 -10.65 -15.71 12.15
C GLU A 132 -10.13 -16.40 13.42
N ASN A 133 -9.21 -17.35 13.26
CA ASN A 133 -8.72 -18.21 14.35
C ASN A 133 -7.28 -17.90 14.75
N GLU A 134 -6.51 -17.25 13.90
CA GLU A 134 -5.09 -16.96 14.17
C GLU A 134 -4.63 -15.66 13.52
N THR A 135 -3.60 -15.06 14.09
CA THR A 135 -2.86 -13.96 13.47
C THR A 135 -1.51 -14.48 13.01
N ILE A 136 -1.27 -14.44 11.70
CA ILE A 136 0.03 -14.73 11.12
C ILE A 136 0.86 -13.46 11.17
N ASN A 137 2.04 -13.54 11.76
CA ASN A 137 2.99 -12.44 11.87
C ASN A 137 4.37 -12.94 11.44
N VAL A 138 4.82 -12.50 10.25
CA VAL A 138 6.10 -12.93 9.66
C VAL A 138 6.99 -11.71 9.53
N GLY A 139 8.08 -11.69 10.26
CA GLY A 139 9.07 -10.61 10.28
C GLY A 139 10.29 -10.89 9.40
N PRO A 140 11.17 -9.88 9.22
CA PRO A 140 12.36 -9.97 8.36
C PRO A 140 13.33 -11.12 8.73
N SER A 141 13.32 -11.57 9.98
CA SER A 141 14.17 -12.68 10.47
C SER A 141 13.53 -14.05 10.30
N ASP A 142 12.29 -14.14 9.81
CA ASP A 142 11.58 -15.39 9.62
C ASP A 142 11.95 -15.98 8.24
N GLU A 143 12.21 -17.28 8.18
CA GLU A 143 12.50 -17.98 6.93
C GLU A 143 11.38 -17.84 5.89
N LYS A 144 10.14 -17.58 6.33
CA LYS A 144 8.97 -17.39 5.47
C LYS A 144 8.88 -15.96 4.91
N TYR A 145 9.77 -15.05 5.32
CA TYR A 145 9.72 -13.66 4.87
C TYR A 145 10.08 -13.49 3.40
N THR A 146 10.98 -14.33 2.91
CA THR A 146 11.39 -14.36 1.50
C THR A 146 11.05 -15.71 0.87
N TRP A 147 10.89 -15.73 -0.44
CA TRP A 147 10.71 -16.97 -1.17
C TRP A 147 11.98 -17.82 -1.06
N PRO A 148 11.87 -19.11 -0.73
CA PRO A 148 13.01 -19.99 -0.75
C PRO A 148 13.52 -20.16 -2.18
N ILE A 149 14.84 -20.38 -2.31
CA ILE A 149 15.44 -20.71 -3.60
C ILE A 149 14.85 -22.05 -4.06
N PRO A 150 14.36 -22.14 -5.32
CA PRO A 150 13.82 -23.39 -5.82
C PRO A 150 14.81 -24.54 -5.68
N GLN A 151 14.33 -25.71 -5.26
CA GLN A 151 15.20 -26.87 -4.99
C GLN A 151 15.97 -27.31 -6.24
N VAL A 152 15.39 -27.17 -7.42
CA VAL A 152 16.07 -27.45 -8.70
C VAL A 152 17.28 -26.54 -8.88
N GLU A 153 17.18 -25.26 -8.51
CA GLU A 153 18.29 -24.32 -8.58
C GLU A 153 19.40 -24.70 -7.61
N LEU A 154 19.04 -25.09 -6.38
CA LEU A 154 20.02 -25.58 -5.38
C LEU A 154 20.77 -26.85 -5.85
N LEU A 155 20.11 -27.70 -6.63
CA LEU A 155 20.72 -28.94 -7.13
C LEU A 155 21.61 -28.71 -8.37
N LEU A 156 21.24 -27.80 -9.25
CA LEU A 156 21.91 -27.62 -10.53
C LEU A 156 22.98 -26.50 -10.51
N ASN A 157 22.80 -25.50 -9.69
CA ASN A 157 23.72 -24.36 -9.58
C ASN A 157 24.77 -24.62 -8.50
N LYS A 158 25.96 -25.08 -8.93
CA LYS A 158 27.08 -25.39 -8.04
C LYS A 158 27.70 -24.18 -7.33
N ASP A 159 27.36 -22.96 -7.78
CA ASP A 159 27.93 -21.72 -7.24
C ASP A 159 27.05 -21.05 -6.19
N ILE A 160 25.83 -21.55 -6.00
CA ILE A 160 24.87 -20.96 -5.05
C ILE A 160 25.23 -21.18 -3.57
N ASN A 161 26.08 -22.17 -3.30
CA ASN A 161 26.52 -22.56 -1.96
C ASN A 161 27.99 -22.20 -1.68
N LYS A 162 28.63 -21.37 -2.50
CA LYS A 162 29.94 -20.80 -2.28
C LYS A 162 29.81 -19.45 -1.62
#